data_99b124529ba895291194a77804cf6bf9
#
_entry.id   99b124529ba895291194a77804cf6bf9
#
_cell.length_a   1.000
_cell.length_b   1.000
_cell.length_c   1.000
_cell.angle_alpha   90.00
_cell.angle_beta   90.00
_cell.angle_gamma   90.00
#
_symmetry.space_group_name_H-M   'P 1'
#
loop_
_entity.id
_entity.type
_entity.pdbx_description
1 polymer ?
#
loop_
_entity_poly.entity_id
_entity_poly.type
_entity_poly.pdbx_seq_one_letter_code
_entity_poly.pdbx_strand_id
1 'polypeptide(L)'
;WSSDVALPISMSQDQSSRRVIAVAPMPPEKSAYALARYSRSPDSIESSIRWVHGHSSEKFWDQFYFDYGHASIADLGHVIICFENISELAAIRLEDEQLWDGQAKSSRYQNFASGSWYIPDSLRGSETEGTYEGILRSLSEVYRLLHPQLTQFLTEREPRPESMKPADYQRTIAARAFDVTRYLLPLAAKTNVGQVVSIRTLEKQITRLLSSQLPELRLIADDLKDACQRAPMNVWGELSGQSAGMTEPMAPTLARHAKPNDYQASVYQELGRYAKEALKGTGLDQPSTWGEQDTVELIEGHDPIDEVVTTLLYRVSHAPYRNILAVVRDWTDKQKQDAIEVGMKSRGPYDELIKEFRSGYAFTFDILMDIGGWRDMHRHRRCQQIQQNFTTLHGYDVPPPLIQAGLDAEYRQAMNAVRADIEQLKKTSAEGSLYAIPFGFKVRCLFKMDYAEAEYIAKLRSGVKGHWSYRTVAWLMKQKLAARYPMLGDRIQATSPDIEDTLTR
;
A
#
# COMPACT_ATOMS: atom_id res chain seq x y z
N TRP A 1 -7.33 -39.31 0.28
CA TRP A 1 -6.94 -39.68 -1.08
C TRP A 1 -7.82 -40.83 -1.50
N SER A 2 -8.78 -40.62 -2.41
CA SER A 2 -9.54 -41.72 -3.00
C SER A 2 -8.61 -42.49 -3.93
N SER A 3 -8.84 -43.82 -4.03
CA SER A 3 -8.09 -44.81 -4.83
C SER A 3 -8.03 -44.51 -6.34
N ASP A 4 -8.71 -43.45 -6.81
CA ASP A 4 -8.84 -43.12 -8.23
C ASP A 4 -7.68 -42.27 -8.80
N VAL A 5 -6.66 -41.94 -8.00
CA VAL A 5 -5.47 -41.17 -8.43
C VAL A 5 -4.22 -42.07 -8.54
N ALA A 6 -4.35 -43.38 -8.33
CA ALA A 6 -3.27 -44.33 -8.58
C ALA A 6 -3.16 -44.60 -10.08
N LEU A 7 -2.24 -43.91 -10.76
CA LEU A 7 -1.89 -44.20 -12.15
C LEU A 7 -0.94 -45.40 -12.22
N PRO A 8 -1.01 -46.22 -13.30
CA PRO A 8 -0.07 -47.32 -13.49
C PRO A 8 1.36 -46.76 -13.63
N ILE A 9 2.27 -47.34 -12.86
CA ILE A 9 3.70 -47.04 -12.89
C ILE A 9 4.26 -47.58 -14.22
N SER A 10 4.44 -46.73 -15.23
CA SER A 10 5.31 -47.06 -16.34
C SER A 10 6.72 -46.59 -16.01
N MET A 11 7.56 -47.54 -15.58
CA MET A 11 8.98 -47.29 -15.43
C MET A 11 9.61 -47.10 -16.81
N SER A 12 10.05 -45.91 -17.14
CA SER A 12 11.01 -45.66 -18.22
C SER A 12 11.79 -44.37 -18.01
N GLN A 13 13.05 -44.54 -17.99
CA GLN A 13 14.22 -43.64 -18.08
C GLN A 13 14.95 -43.37 -16.78
N ASP A 14 16.26 -43.57 -16.88
CA ASP A 14 17.31 -43.39 -15.89
C ASP A 14 17.14 -42.08 -15.10
N GLN A 15 16.53 -42.14 -13.91
CA GLN A 15 16.32 -41.01 -13.00
C GLN A 15 17.55 -40.75 -12.11
N SER A 16 18.70 -41.34 -12.40
CA SER A 16 19.90 -41.24 -11.57
C SER A 16 20.67 -39.93 -11.73
N SER A 17 20.44 -39.13 -12.76
CA SER A 17 21.13 -37.86 -13.01
C SER A 17 20.36 -36.67 -12.49
N ARG A 18 21.05 -35.74 -11.79
CA ARG A 18 20.50 -34.45 -11.38
C ARG A 18 20.03 -33.66 -12.60
N ARG A 19 18.79 -33.14 -12.53
CA ARG A 19 18.23 -32.28 -13.55
C ARG A 19 17.78 -30.93 -12.91
N VAL A 20 18.06 -29.84 -13.59
CA VAL A 20 17.52 -28.50 -13.27
C VAL A 20 16.75 -28.04 -14.49
N ILE A 21 15.45 -27.77 -14.36
CA ILE A 21 14.54 -27.53 -15.48
C ILE A 21 13.85 -26.19 -15.29
N ALA A 22 14.00 -25.27 -16.25
CA ALA A 22 13.17 -24.10 -16.37
C ALA A 22 11.91 -24.44 -17.17
N VAL A 23 10.74 -24.13 -16.60
CA VAL A 23 9.44 -24.42 -17.25
C VAL A 23 8.90 -23.13 -17.85
N ALA A 24 8.48 -23.18 -19.11
CA ALA A 24 7.84 -22.06 -19.78
C ALA A 24 6.53 -21.65 -19.08
N PRO A 25 6.12 -20.35 -19.15
CA PRO A 25 4.87 -19.89 -18.59
C PRO A 25 3.67 -20.71 -19.07
N MET A 26 2.77 -21.01 -18.16
CA MET A 26 1.51 -21.73 -18.42
C MET A 26 0.40 -21.09 -17.56
N PRO A 27 -0.91 -21.35 -17.79
CA PRO A 27 -1.98 -20.79 -16.98
C PRO A 27 -1.71 -20.99 -15.48
N PRO A 28 -1.77 -19.94 -14.65
CA PRO A 28 -1.35 -19.97 -13.25
C PRO A 28 -2.02 -21.04 -12.40
N GLU A 29 -3.32 -21.25 -12.54
CA GLU A 29 -4.01 -22.33 -11.83
C GLU A 29 -3.52 -23.72 -12.26
N LYS A 30 -3.21 -23.91 -13.53
CA LYS A 30 -2.63 -25.17 -14.05
C LYS A 30 -1.18 -25.32 -13.64
N SER A 31 -0.41 -24.22 -13.59
CA SER A 31 0.96 -24.23 -13.07
C SER A 31 1.00 -24.70 -11.62
N ALA A 32 0.18 -24.12 -10.78
CA ALA A 32 0.07 -24.50 -9.38
C ALA A 32 -0.39 -25.96 -9.21
N TYR A 33 -1.35 -26.41 -10.00
CA TYR A 33 -1.80 -27.79 -9.98
C TYR A 33 -0.70 -28.77 -10.42
N ALA A 34 0.04 -28.46 -11.50
CA ALA A 34 1.14 -29.31 -11.95
C ALA A 34 2.24 -29.45 -10.89
N LEU A 35 2.63 -28.35 -10.24
CA LEU A 35 3.63 -28.34 -9.17
C LEU A 35 3.12 -29.05 -7.90
N ALA A 36 1.86 -28.88 -7.54
CA ALA A 36 1.24 -29.60 -6.43
C ALA A 36 1.22 -31.10 -6.68
N ARG A 37 0.89 -31.54 -7.90
CA ARG A 37 0.97 -32.96 -8.31
C ARG A 37 2.42 -33.44 -8.29
N TYR A 38 3.35 -32.72 -8.89
CA TYR A 38 4.77 -33.05 -8.93
C TYR A 38 5.35 -33.25 -7.53
N SER A 39 4.97 -32.46 -6.55
CA SER A 39 5.43 -32.61 -5.17
C SER A 39 4.96 -33.90 -4.48
N ARG A 40 4.00 -34.62 -5.07
CA ARG A 40 3.35 -35.82 -4.50
C ARG A 40 3.46 -37.05 -5.41
N SER A 41 4.14 -36.91 -6.55
CA SER A 41 4.37 -38.01 -7.51
C SER A 41 5.87 -38.29 -7.63
N PRO A 42 6.29 -39.53 -7.79
CA PRO A 42 7.67 -39.87 -8.14
C PRO A 42 8.02 -39.54 -9.60
N ASP A 43 7.01 -39.14 -10.40
CA ASP A 43 7.17 -38.82 -11.82
C ASP A 43 7.89 -37.53 -12.06
N SER A 44 8.36 -37.32 -13.31
CA SER A 44 8.95 -36.04 -13.73
C SER A 44 7.94 -34.90 -13.80
N ILE A 45 8.43 -33.65 -13.79
CA ILE A 45 7.57 -32.49 -13.98
C ILE A 45 6.88 -32.50 -15.34
N GLU A 46 7.49 -33.03 -16.40
CA GLU A 46 6.89 -33.18 -17.72
C GLU A 46 5.65 -34.06 -17.69
N SER A 47 5.68 -35.17 -16.94
CA SER A 47 4.51 -36.03 -16.74
C SER A 47 3.37 -35.28 -16.04
N SER A 48 3.68 -34.51 -15.02
CA SER A 48 2.68 -33.69 -14.30
C SER A 48 2.04 -32.63 -15.20
N ILE A 49 2.83 -31.96 -16.02
CA ILE A 49 2.34 -30.93 -16.96
C ILE A 49 1.43 -31.57 -18.03
N ARG A 50 1.86 -32.67 -18.65
CA ARG A 50 1.04 -33.38 -19.66
C ARG A 50 -0.28 -33.86 -19.09
N TRP A 51 -0.26 -34.36 -17.87
CA TRP A 51 -1.48 -34.81 -17.20
C TRP A 51 -2.44 -33.62 -16.94
N VAL A 52 -1.96 -32.54 -16.34
CA VAL A 52 -2.77 -31.33 -16.04
C VAL A 52 -3.31 -30.65 -17.31
N HIS A 53 -2.57 -30.71 -18.43
CA HIS A 53 -3.04 -30.18 -19.71
C HIS A 53 -4.38 -30.80 -20.15
N GLY A 54 -4.55 -32.10 -19.96
CA GLY A 54 -5.76 -32.82 -20.34
C GLY A 54 -6.89 -32.81 -19.29
N HIS A 55 -6.69 -32.15 -18.14
CA HIS A 55 -7.64 -32.20 -17.02
C HIS A 55 -8.08 -30.79 -16.58
N SER A 56 -9.37 -30.65 -16.19
CA SER A 56 -9.87 -29.44 -15.55
C SER A 56 -9.22 -29.28 -14.18
N SER A 57 -8.79 -28.04 -13.86
CA SER A 57 -8.27 -27.71 -12.54
C SER A 57 -9.36 -27.42 -11.50
N GLU A 58 -10.61 -27.19 -11.92
CA GLU A 58 -11.71 -26.75 -11.05
C GLU A 58 -11.93 -27.69 -9.86
N LYS A 59 -12.14 -29.01 -10.11
CA LYS A 59 -12.34 -30.00 -9.05
C LYS A 59 -11.14 -30.08 -8.09
N PHE A 60 -9.94 -29.88 -8.59
CA PHE A 60 -8.74 -29.84 -7.77
C PHE A 60 -8.76 -28.64 -6.82
N TRP A 61 -9.11 -27.44 -7.32
CA TRP A 61 -9.19 -26.23 -6.51
C TRP A 61 -10.31 -26.33 -5.48
N ASP A 62 -11.51 -26.77 -5.88
CA ASP A 62 -12.64 -26.95 -4.97
C ASP A 62 -12.26 -27.88 -3.82
N GLN A 63 -11.68 -29.03 -4.12
CA GLN A 63 -11.33 -30.03 -3.11
C GLN A 63 -10.11 -29.64 -2.26
N PHE A 64 -8.98 -29.26 -2.87
CA PHE A 64 -7.73 -29.11 -2.12
C PHE A 64 -7.52 -27.73 -1.54
N TYR A 65 -7.99 -26.69 -2.18
CA TYR A 65 -7.85 -25.33 -1.68
C TYR A 65 -9.01 -24.95 -0.76
N PHE A 66 -10.25 -25.11 -1.22
CA PHE A 66 -11.43 -24.65 -0.47
C PHE A 66 -11.89 -25.65 0.60
N ASP A 67 -11.97 -26.96 0.30
CA ASP A 67 -12.46 -27.94 1.27
C ASP A 67 -11.40 -28.32 2.30
N TYR A 68 -10.16 -28.61 1.85
CA TYR A 68 -9.06 -29.01 2.74
C TYR A 68 -8.18 -27.88 3.25
N GLY A 69 -8.32 -26.66 2.73
CA GLY A 69 -7.58 -25.49 3.18
C GLY A 69 -6.08 -25.50 2.86
N HIS A 70 -5.63 -26.21 1.83
CA HIS A 70 -4.22 -26.23 1.40
C HIS A 70 -3.83 -24.94 0.66
N ALA A 71 -3.87 -23.81 1.37
CA ALA A 71 -3.69 -22.48 0.81
C ALA A 71 -2.34 -22.27 0.10
N SER A 72 -1.26 -22.94 0.54
CA SER A 72 0.09 -22.80 -0.05
C SER A 72 0.19 -23.28 -1.52
N ILE A 73 -0.76 -24.07 -2.01
CA ILE A 73 -0.77 -24.49 -3.41
C ILE A 73 -1.00 -23.28 -4.32
N ALA A 74 -1.82 -22.33 -3.90
CA ALA A 74 -2.13 -21.15 -4.67
C ALA A 74 -0.99 -20.09 -4.70
N ASP A 75 0.05 -20.27 -3.88
CA ASP A 75 1.27 -19.47 -3.96
C ASP A 75 2.15 -19.87 -5.17
N LEU A 76 1.89 -21.04 -5.79
CA LEU A 76 2.67 -21.56 -6.91
C LEU A 76 2.29 -21.00 -8.28
N GLY A 77 1.15 -20.30 -8.40
CA GLY A 77 0.72 -19.63 -9.61
C GLY A 77 0.77 -18.12 -9.46
N HIS A 78 1.31 -17.40 -10.44
CA HIS A 78 1.40 -15.94 -10.43
C HIS A 78 0.69 -15.32 -11.63
N VAL A 79 0.12 -14.14 -11.42
CA VAL A 79 -0.58 -13.35 -12.44
C VAL A 79 0.00 -11.95 -12.52
N ILE A 80 0.02 -11.38 -13.74
CA ILE A 80 0.31 -9.97 -13.99
C ILE A 80 -1.03 -9.29 -14.22
N ILE A 81 -1.31 -8.25 -13.44
CA ILE A 81 -2.54 -7.45 -13.55
C ILE A 81 -2.15 -5.98 -13.65
N CYS A 82 -2.79 -5.25 -14.57
CA CYS A 82 -2.64 -3.81 -14.70
C CYS A 82 -3.98 -3.13 -14.45
N PHE A 83 -3.95 -2.07 -13.66
CA PHE A 83 -5.08 -1.21 -13.37
C PHE A 83 -4.81 0.17 -13.96
N GLU A 84 -5.72 0.69 -14.73
CA GLU A 84 -5.57 1.98 -15.41
C GLU A 84 -6.69 2.94 -15.02
N ASN A 85 -6.34 4.22 -14.92
CA ASN A 85 -7.30 5.30 -14.64
C ASN A 85 -8.06 5.16 -13.30
N ILE A 86 -7.47 4.49 -12.32
CA ILE A 86 -7.96 4.40 -10.96
C ILE A 86 -7.50 5.59 -10.13
N SER A 87 -8.16 5.88 -9.00
CA SER A 87 -7.70 6.92 -8.10
C SER A 87 -6.38 6.56 -7.38
N GLU A 88 -5.63 7.56 -6.93
CA GLU A 88 -4.47 7.35 -6.06
C GLU A 88 -4.86 6.67 -4.74
N LEU A 89 -6.06 6.93 -4.21
CA LEU A 89 -6.59 6.23 -3.05
C LEU A 89 -6.77 4.73 -3.34
N ALA A 90 -7.33 4.39 -4.50
CA ALA A 90 -7.48 3.00 -4.92
C ALA A 90 -6.12 2.33 -5.14
N ALA A 91 -5.17 3.02 -5.75
CA ALA A 91 -3.80 2.52 -5.92
C ALA A 91 -3.14 2.16 -4.58
N ILE A 92 -3.21 3.05 -3.58
CA ILE A 92 -2.71 2.80 -2.22
C ILE A 92 -3.38 1.55 -1.61
N ARG A 93 -4.69 1.39 -1.82
CA ARG A 93 -5.42 0.23 -1.29
C ARG A 93 -5.09 -1.07 -2.04
N LEU A 94 -4.75 -1.02 -3.31
CA LEU A 94 -4.26 -2.18 -4.06
C LEU A 94 -2.88 -2.63 -3.55
N GLU A 95 -2.02 -1.68 -3.24
CA GLU A 95 -0.66 -1.92 -2.75
C GLU A 95 -0.60 -2.46 -1.30
N ASP A 96 -1.69 -2.39 -0.54
CA ASP A 96 -1.78 -2.80 0.88
C ASP A 96 -1.87 -4.33 1.05
N GLU A 97 -0.95 -5.05 0.40
CA GLU A 97 -0.77 -6.50 0.51
C GLU A 97 0.67 -6.84 0.87
N GLN A 98 0.90 -7.77 1.79
CA GLN A 98 2.25 -8.15 2.22
C GLN A 98 3.05 -8.87 1.11
N LEU A 99 2.38 -9.75 0.35
CA LEU A 99 2.98 -10.52 -0.74
C LEU A 99 2.58 -9.92 -2.09
N TRP A 100 2.97 -8.68 -2.29
CA TRP A 100 2.64 -7.88 -3.47
C TRP A 100 3.91 -7.33 -4.10
N ASP A 101 4.07 -7.51 -5.40
CA ASP A 101 5.10 -6.89 -6.21
C ASP A 101 4.46 -6.05 -7.31
N GLY A 102 4.84 -4.78 -7.39
CA GLY A 102 4.26 -3.91 -8.40
C GLY A 102 4.84 -2.50 -8.39
N GLN A 103 4.31 -1.71 -9.32
CA GLN A 103 4.68 -0.31 -9.52
C GLN A 103 3.45 0.52 -9.84
N ALA A 104 3.30 1.65 -9.15
CA ALA A 104 2.33 2.68 -9.53
C ALA A 104 2.97 3.75 -10.41
N LYS A 105 2.15 4.44 -11.20
CA LYS A 105 2.56 5.63 -11.96
C LYS A 105 3.16 6.66 -11.02
N SER A 106 4.38 7.09 -11.34
CA SER A 106 5.14 7.96 -10.46
C SER A 106 4.69 9.41 -10.54
N SER A 107 4.20 9.96 -9.45
CA SER A 107 3.93 11.40 -9.29
C SER A 107 5.20 12.26 -9.23
N ARG A 108 6.38 11.65 -9.20
CA ARG A 108 7.70 12.31 -9.21
C ARG A 108 8.27 12.50 -10.63
N TYR A 109 7.71 11.82 -11.63
CA TYR A 109 8.21 11.85 -13.01
C TYR A 109 7.14 12.18 -14.05
N GLN A 110 5.90 12.36 -13.62
CA GLN A 110 4.77 12.61 -14.50
C GLN A 110 4.11 13.95 -14.18
N ASN A 111 3.65 14.65 -15.22
CA ASN A 111 2.89 15.86 -15.08
C ASN A 111 1.40 15.55 -14.88
N PHE A 112 0.82 16.03 -13.79
CA PHE A 112 -0.60 15.89 -13.46
C PHE A 112 -1.42 17.17 -13.72
N ALA A 113 -0.84 18.16 -14.40
CA ALA A 113 -1.51 19.44 -14.68
C ALA A 113 -2.79 19.31 -15.51
N SER A 114 -2.97 18.21 -16.27
CA SER A 114 -4.18 17.95 -17.06
C SER A 114 -5.45 17.76 -16.22
N GLY A 115 -5.31 17.50 -14.92
CA GLY A 115 -6.43 17.44 -13.98
C GLY A 115 -7.44 16.33 -14.32
N SER A 116 -7.01 15.07 -14.32
CA SER A 116 -7.93 13.94 -14.43
C SER A 116 -8.17 13.35 -13.03
N TRP A 117 -9.43 13.42 -12.59
CA TRP A 117 -9.84 13.05 -11.24
C TRP A 117 -10.89 11.95 -11.23
N TYR A 118 -10.87 11.14 -10.19
CA TYR A 118 -11.97 10.26 -9.87
C TYR A 118 -13.09 11.08 -9.20
N ILE A 119 -14.31 10.90 -9.67
CA ILE A 119 -15.52 11.46 -9.05
C ILE A 119 -16.35 10.29 -8.55
N PRO A 120 -16.55 10.16 -7.23
CA PRO A 120 -17.43 9.13 -6.68
C PRO A 120 -18.84 9.18 -7.29
N ASP A 121 -19.41 8.02 -7.62
CA ASP A 121 -20.76 7.98 -8.20
C ASP A 121 -21.83 8.54 -7.24
N SER A 122 -21.60 8.44 -5.92
CA SER A 122 -22.45 9.05 -4.90
C SER A 122 -22.53 10.58 -4.96
N LEU A 123 -21.56 11.24 -5.62
CA LEU A 123 -21.55 12.69 -5.81
C LEU A 123 -22.16 13.12 -7.14
N ARG A 124 -22.19 12.25 -8.16
CA ARG A 124 -22.63 12.60 -9.51
C ARG A 124 -24.10 13.08 -9.51
N GLY A 125 -24.32 14.29 -10.02
CA GLY A 125 -25.64 14.92 -10.06
C GLY A 125 -26.17 15.40 -8.71
N SER A 126 -25.37 15.34 -7.64
CA SER A 126 -25.73 15.87 -6.32
C SER A 126 -25.36 17.35 -6.18
N GLU A 127 -25.99 18.05 -5.25
CA GLU A 127 -25.62 19.44 -4.90
C GLU A 127 -24.17 19.56 -4.42
N THR A 128 -23.56 18.47 -3.97
CA THR A 128 -22.22 18.41 -3.40
C THR A 128 -21.14 18.23 -4.47
N GLU A 129 -21.50 17.78 -5.69
CA GLU A 129 -20.55 17.57 -6.80
C GLU A 129 -19.78 18.85 -7.13
N GLY A 130 -20.50 19.98 -7.25
CA GLY A 130 -19.88 21.27 -7.57
C GLY A 130 -18.86 21.72 -6.52
N THR A 131 -19.13 21.48 -5.23
CA THR A 131 -18.19 21.76 -4.14
C THR A 131 -16.96 20.87 -4.24
N TYR A 132 -17.13 19.58 -4.47
CA TYR A 132 -16.05 18.62 -4.63
C TYR A 132 -15.14 18.98 -5.82
N GLU A 133 -15.73 19.22 -6.99
CA GLU A 133 -14.98 19.64 -8.18
C GLU A 133 -14.27 20.99 -7.99
N GLY A 134 -14.89 21.91 -7.24
CA GLY A 134 -14.30 23.21 -6.89
C GLY A 134 -12.99 23.04 -6.13
N ILE A 135 -12.95 22.15 -5.14
CA ILE A 135 -11.73 21.81 -4.37
C ILE A 135 -10.65 21.27 -5.32
N LEU A 136 -10.98 20.28 -6.15
CA LEU A 136 -10.02 19.67 -7.07
C LEU A 136 -9.47 20.65 -8.10
N ARG A 137 -10.33 21.56 -8.58
CA ARG A 137 -9.96 22.60 -9.53
C ARG A 137 -9.00 23.60 -8.89
N SER A 138 -9.28 24.07 -7.68
CA SER A 138 -8.40 25.00 -6.97
C SER A 138 -7.01 24.42 -6.73
N LEU A 139 -6.91 23.15 -6.34
CA LEU A 139 -5.63 22.46 -6.22
C LEU A 139 -4.87 22.39 -7.54
N SER A 140 -5.58 22.08 -8.65
CA SER A 140 -4.97 22.05 -9.99
C SER A 140 -4.49 23.41 -10.46
N GLU A 141 -5.22 24.47 -10.15
CA GLU A 141 -4.84 25.84 -10.50
C GLU A 141 -3.56 26.24 -9.80
N VAL A 142 -3.46 25.97 -8.49
CA VAL A 142 -2.23 26.25 -7.72
C VAL A 142 -1.07 25.35 -8.19
N TYR A 143 -1.31 24.07 -8.52
CA TYR A 143 -0.30 23.20 -9.12
C TYR A 143 0.26 23.81 -10.42
N ARG A 144 -0.62 24.25 -11.32
CA ARG A 144 -0.23 24.87 -12.60
C ARG A 144 0.48 26.21 -12.43
N LEU A 145 0.14 26.96 -11.38
CA LEU A 145 0.80 28.22 -11.03
C LEU A 145 2.21 28.00 -10.49
N LEU A 146 2.36 27.11 -9.52
CA LEU A 146 3.62 26.92 -8.78
C LEU A 146 4.66 26.11 -9.56
N HIS A 147 4.24 25.13 -10.38
CA HIS A 147 5.17 24.23 -11.06
C HIS A 147 6.17 24.95 -12.00
N PRO A 148 5.76 25.87 -12.89
CA PRO A 148 6.69 26.61 -13.75
C PRO A 148 7.62 27.53 -12.97
N GLN A 149 7.10 28.26 -11.97
CA GLN A 149 7.88 29.16 -11.14
C GLN A 149 8.95 28.42 -10.34
N LEU A 150 8.60 27.27 -9.78
CA LEU A 150 9.54 26.41 -9.08
C LEU A 150 10.59 25.82 -10.03
N THR A 151 10.19 25.42 -11.23
CA THR A 151 11.13 24.92 -12.25
C THR A 151 12.14 26.01 -12.64
N GLN A 152 11.70 27.26 -12.80
CA GLN A 152 12.57 28.39 -13.07
C GLN A 152 13.53 28.63 -11.90
N PHE A 153 13.03 28.71 -10.67
CA PHE A 153 13.84 28.89 -9.46
C PHE A 153 14.93 27.81 -9.34
N LEU A 154 14.58 26.53 -9.55
CA LEU A 154 15.53 25.42 -9.51
C LEU A 154 16.58 25.50 -10.62
N THR A 155 16.21 25.96 -11.81
CA THR A 155 17.13 26.17 -12.93
C THR A 155 18.14 27.29 -12.66
N GLU A 156 17.70 28.38 -12.04
CA GLU A 156 18.55 29.50 -11.66
C GLU A 156 19.51 29.14 -10.51
N ARG A 157 19.00 28.40 -9.52
CA ARG A 157 19.78 27.97 -8.35
C ARG A 157 20.85 26.93 -8.68
N GLU A 158 20.55 26.03 -9.61
CA GLU A 158 21.37 24.87 -9.95
C GLU A 158 21.78 24.90 -11.45
N PRO A 159 22.73 25.74 -11.85
CA PRO A 159 23.17 25.80 -13.24
C PRO A 159 23.62 24.44 -13.76
N ARG A 160 23.36 24.16 -15.03
CA ARG A 160 23.75 22.90 -15.65
C ARG A 160 25.28 22.71 -15.68
N PRO A 161 25.84 21.65 -15.07
CA PRO A 161 27.24 21.30 -15.24
C PRO A 161 27.57 20.98 -16.70
N GLU A 162 28.77 21.36 -17.19
CA GLU A 162 29.21 21.04 -18.55
C GLU A 162 29.21 19.55 -18.85
N SER A 163 29.53 18.72 -17.84
CA SER A 163 29.53 17.25 -17.94
C SER A 163 28.13 16.64 -18.10
N MET A 164 27.06 17.38 -17.79
CA MET A 164 25.69 16.87 -17.83
C MET A 164 25.00 17.24 -19.14
N LYS A 165 24.42 16.25 -19.83
CA LYS A 165 23.67 16.48 -21.08
C LYS A 165 22.44 17.36 -20.81
N PRO A 166 22.09 18.30 -21.73
CA PRO A 166 20.94 19.18 -21.56
C PRO A 166 19.62 18.44 -21.24
N ALA A 167 19.35 17.35 -21.93
CA ALA A 167 18.13 16.55 -21.73
C ALA A 167 18.07 15.88 -20.34
N ASP A 168 19.22 15.42 -19.82
CA ASP A 168 19.30 14.82 -18.50
C ASP A 168 19.12 15.86 -17.41
N TYR A 169 19.71 17.04 -17.61
CA TYR A 169 19.52 18.18 -16.72
C TYR A 169 18.05 18.61 -16.66
N GLN A 170 17.40 18.81 -17.80
CA GLN A 170 15.99 19.19 -17.87
C GLN A 170 15.09 18.18 -17.16
N ARG A 171 15.33 16.86 -17.40
CA ARG A 171 14.58 15.79 -16.73
C ARG A 171 14.76 15.83 -15.21
N THR A 172 15.99 16.11 -14.75
CA THR A 172 16.32 16.17 -13.32
C THR A 172 15.63 17.35 -12.65
N ILE A 173 15.70 18.54 -13.23
CA ILE A 173 15.05 19.75 -12.71
C ILE A 173 13.52 19.56 -12.70
N ALA A 174 12.92 19.07 -13.79
CA ALA A 174 11.49 18.81 -13.85
C ALA A 174 11.05 17.81 -12.77
N ALA A 175 11.81 16.74 -12.56
CA ALA A 175 11.50 15.77 -11.53
C ALA A 175 11.61 16.34 -10.11
N ARG A 176 12.53 17.28 -9.85
CA ARG A 176 12.58 17.99 -8.55
C ARG A 176 11.37 18.93 -8.37
N ALA A 177 10.96 19.62 -9.42
CA ALA A 177 9.75 20.43 -9.36
C ALA A 177 8.49 19.58 -9.10
N PHE A 178 8.36 18.39 -9.73
CA PHE A 178 7.28 17.45 -9.45
C PHE A 178 7.30 16.93 -8.02
N ASP A 179 8.47 16.67 -7.42
CA ASP A 179 8.58 16.24 -6.02
C ASP A 179 7.92 17.21 -5.05
N VAL A 180 7.95 18.50 -5.39
CA VAL A 180 7.37 19.56 -4.56
C VAL A 180 5.88 19.75 -4.88
N THR A 181 5.55 19.92 -6.16
CA THR A 181 4.17 20.25 -6.55
C THR A 181 3.19 19.08 -6.40
N ARG A 182 3.66 17.82 -6.33
CA ARG A 182 2.80 16.66 -6.04
C ARG A 182 2.06 16.75 -4.70
N TYR A 183 2.50 17.62 -3.78
CA TYR A 183 1.81 17.87 -2.51
C TYR A 183 0.40 18.43 -2.69
N LEU A 184 0.12 19.01 -3.85
CA LEU A 184 -1.20 19.51 -4.24
C LEU A 184 -2.07 18.45 -4.92
N LEU A 185 -1.54 17.25 -5.23
CA LEU A 185 -2.33 16.19 -5.83
C LEU A 185 -3.28 15.57 -4.81
N PRO A 186 -4.58 15.57 -5.06
CA PRO A 186 -5.56 14.91 -4.18
C PRO A 186 -5.51 13.38 -4.33
N LEU A 187 -6.00 12.66 -3.35
CA LEU A 187 -6.21 11.22 -3.42
C LEU A 187 -7.13 10.78 -4.58
N ALA A 188 -7.93 11.71 -5.11
CA ALA A 188 -8.74 11.53 -6.31
C ALA A 188 -7.92 11.51 -7.62
N ALA A 189 -6.66 11.94 -7.63
CA ALA A 189 -5.86 11.98 -8.85
C ALA A 189 -5.80 10.60 -9.52
N LYS A 190 -6.03 10.54 -10.84
CA LYS A 190 -6.03 9.28 -11.57
C LYS A 190 -4.61 8.78 -11.83
N THR A 191 -4.41 7.51 -11.57
CA THR A 191 -3.13 6.82 -11.71
C THR A 191 -3.29 5.43 -12.32
N ASN A 192 -2.17 4.73 -12.54
CA ASN A 192 -2.13 3.36 -13.03
C ASN A 192 -1.24 2.53 -12.11
N VAL A 193 -1.57 1.24 -11.95
CA VAL A 193 -0.80 0.27 -11.15
C VAL A 193 -0.61 -0.99 -11.97
N GLY A 194 0.62 -1.51 -12.02
CA GLY A 194 0.92 -2.85 -12.49
C GLY A 194 1.40 -3.72 -11.33
N GLN A 195 0.87 -4.94 -11.21
CA GLN A 195 1.25 -5.87 -10.14
C GLN A 195 1.55 -7.26 -10.66
N VAL A 196 2.40 -7.98 -9.92
CA VAL A 196 2.62 -9.42 -10.03
C VAL A 196 2.34 -10.03 -8.66
N VAL A 197 1.36 -10.93 -8.57
CA VAL A 197 0.97 -11.56 -7.31
C VAL A 197 0.65 -13.04 -7.51
N SER A 198 0.77 -13.84 -6.44
CA SER A 198 0.25 -15.20 -6.46
C SER A 198 -1.28 -15.19 -6.56
N ILE A 199 -1.87 -16.25 -7.12
CA ILE A 199 -3.33 -16.38 -7.20
C ILE A 199 -3.98 -16.47 -5.81
N ARG A 200 -3.25 -16.88 -4.77
CA ARG A 200 -3.70 -16.79 -3.38
C ARG A 200 -3.79 -15.35 -2.89
N THR A 201 -2.76 -14.54 -3.14
CA THR A 201 -2.77 -13.11 -2.80
C THR A 201 -3.87 -12.39 -3.58
N LEU A 202 -4.06 -12.74 -4.86
CA LEU A 202 -5.12 -12.22 -5.71
C LEU A 202 -6.52 -12.48 -5.13
N GLU A 203 -6.81 -13.72 -4.73
CA GLU A 203 -8.10 -14.10 -4.13
C GLU A 203 -8.38 -13.29 -2.85
N LYS A 204 -7.38 -13.17 -1.96
CA LYS A 204 -7.48 -12.35 -0.75
C LYS A 204 -7.66 -10.86 -1.06
N GLN A 205 -6.92 -10.33 -2.04
CA GLN A 205 -7.05 -8.94 -2.50
C GLN A 205 -8.47 -8.68 -3.01
N ILE A 206 -9.02 -9.55 -3.86
CA ILE A 206 -10.40 -9.43 -4.35
C ILE A 206 -11.37 -9.42 -3.17
N THR A 207 -11.26 -10.38 -2.26
CA THR A 207 -12.13 -10.48 -1.07
C THR A 207 -12.08 -9.21 -0.23
N ARG A 208 -10.88 -8.68 0.03
CA ARG A 208 -10.68 -7.44 0.79
C ARG A 208 -11.27 -6.21 0.07
N LEU A 209 -11.08 -6.10 -1.23
CA LEU A 209 -11.62 -5.00 -2.03
C LEU A 209 -13.15 -5.04 -2.07
N LEU A 210 -13.75 -6.22 -2.25
CA LEU A 210 -15.21 -6.43 -2.20
C LEU A 210 -15.80 -6.07 -0.82
N SER A 211 -15.03 -6.25 0.25
CA SER A 211 -15.43 -5.93 1.63
C SER A 211 -15.25 -4.44 1.98
N SER A 212 -14.72 -3.63 1.07
CA SER A 212 -14.46 -2.21 1.30
C SER A 212 -15.74 -1.38 1.40
N GLN A 213 -15.71 -0.34 2.22
CA GLN A 213 -16.76 0.68 2.28
C GLN A 213 -16.74 1.60 1.05
N LEU A 214 -15.61 1.69 0.35
CA LEU A 214 -15.44 2.54 -0.84
C LEU A 214 -16.00 1.85 -2.09
N PRO A 215 -17.01 2.43 -2.77
CA PRO A 215 -17.61 1.85 -3.98
C PRO A 215 -16.59 1.60 -5.09
N GLU A 216 -15.64 2.52 -5.33
CA GLU A 216 -14.59 2.35 -6.33
C GLU A 216 -13.82 1.03 -6.15
N LEU A 217 -13.47 0.67 -4.91
CA LEU A 217 -12.71 -0.55 -4.65
C LEU A 217 -13.52 -1.81 -4.93
N ARG A 218 -14.83 -1.78 -4.66
CA ARG A 218 -15.72 -2.90 -5.00
C ARG A 218 -15.87 -3.07 -6.51
N LEU A 219 -16.02 -1.96 -7.25
CA LEU A 219 -16.06 -1.98 -8.73
C LEU A 219 -14.74 -2.52 -9.31
N ILE A 220 -13.61 -2.05 -8.81
CA ILE A 220 -12.27 -2.58 -9.22
C ILE A 220 -12.17 -4.09 -8.94
N ALA A 221 -12.72 -4.57 -7.82
CA ALA A 221 -12.71 -5.99 -7.50
C ALA A 221 -13.57 -6.81 -8.47
N ASP A 222 -14.73 -6.30 -8.88
CA ASP A 222 -15.57 -6.95 -9.88
C ASP A 222 -14.89 -6.98 -11.26
N ASP A 223 -14.30 -5.87 -11.70
CA ASP A 223 -13.51 -5.81 -12.93
C ASP A 223 -12.31 -6.78 -12.88
N LEU A 224 -11.65 -6.90 -11.72
CA LEU A 224 -10.53 -7.82 -11.51
C LEU A 224 -10.99 -9.29 -11.61
N LYS A 225 -12.14 -9.65 -11.03
CA LYS A 225 -12.74 -10.98 -11.17
C LYS A 225 -13.01 -11.30 -12.63
N ASP A 226 -13.59 -10.36 -13.35
CA ASP A 226 -13.90 -10.49 -14.77
C ASP A 226 -12.63 -10.67 -15.60
N ALA A 227 -11.59 -9.87 -15.35
CA ALA A 227 -10.31 -9.99 -16.04
C ALA A 227 -9.66 -11.37 -15.83
N CYS A 228 -9.77 -11.94 -14.62
CA CYS A 228 -9.22 -13.26 -14.30
C CYS A 228 -10.01 -14.43 -14.90
N GLN A 229 -11.27 -14.20 -15.32
CA GLN A 229 -12.16 -15.20 -15.93
C GLN A 229 -12.14 -15.17 -17.47
N ARG A 230 -11.45 -14.22 -18.07
CA ARG A 230 -11.28 -14.09 -19.53
C ARG A 230 -9.87 -14.49 -19.95
N ALA A 231 -9.69 -14.72 -21.25
CA ALA A 231 -8.35 -14.86 -21.84
C ALA A 231 -7.53 -13.59 -21.58
N PRO A 232 -6.26 -13.71 -21.18
CA PRO A 232 -5.41 -12.56 -20.92
C PRO A 232 -5.06 -11.83 -22.22
N MET A 233 -4.76 -10.52 -22.10
CA MET A 233 -4.19 -9.74 -23.18
C MET A 233 -2.80 -10.30 -23.54
N ASN A 234 -2.55 -10.55 -24.84
CA ASN A 234 -1.30 -11.14 -25.32
C ASN A 234 -0.63 -10.32 -26.44
N VAL A 235 -0.42 -9.03 -26.18
CA VAL A 235 0.24 -8.12 -27.14
C VAL A 235 1.65 -8.62 -27.51
N TRP A 236 2.39 -9.18 -26.54
CA TRP A 236 3.72 -9.75 -26.81
C TRP A 236 3.67 -10.89 -27.83
N GLY A 237 2.71 -11.80 -27.69
CA GLY A 237 2.51 -12.90 -28.64
C GLY A 237 2.14 -12.40 -30.03
N GLU A 238 1.27 -11.37 -30.13
CA GLU A 238 0.90 -10.73 -31.38
C GLU A 238 2.11 -10.09 -32.07
N LEU A 239 2.90 -9.30 -31.33
CA LEU A 239 4.10 -8.62 -31.87
C LEU A 239 5.23 -9.58 -32.24
N SER A 240 5.36 -10.71 -31.54
CA SER A 240 6.40 -11.72 -31.79
C SER A 240 6.00 -12.78 -32.83
N GLY A 241 4.80 -12.69 -33.42
CA GLY A 241 4.28 -13.70 -34.32
C GLY A 241 3.93 -15.04 -33.66
N GLN A 242 3.88 -15.08 -32.31
CA GLN A 242 3.52 -16.25 -31.54
C GLN A 242 2.02 -16.18 -31.15
N SER A 243 1.15 -16.12 -32.14
CA SER A 243 -0.30 -15.98 -31.97
C SER A 243 -0.97 -17.12 -31.19
N ALA A 244 -0.31 -18.26 -31.00
CA ALA A 244 -0.74 -19.36 -30.14
C ALA A 244 -0.43 -19.09 -28.64
N GLY A 245 -0.60 -17.84 -28.19
CA GLY A 245 -0.41 -17.45 -26.79
C GLY A 245 -1.44 -18.07 -25.87
N MET A 246 -1.28 -17.77 -24.60
CA MET A 246 -2.18 -18.23 -23.54
C MET A 246 -3.60 -17.74 -23.80
N THR A 247 -4.52 -18.63 -24.13
CA THR A 247 -5.94 -18.33 -24.40
C THR A 247 -6.83 -18.73 -23.22
N GLU A 248 -6.29 -19.51 -22.26
CA GLU A 248 -7.02 -19.90 -21.06
C GLU A 248 -7.02 -18.76 -20.02
N PRO A 249 -8.12 -18.59 -19.27
CA PRO A 249 -8.19 -17.66 -18.17
C PRO A 249 -7.07 -17.86 -17.13
N MET A 250 -6.63 -16.79 -16.49
CA MET A 250 -5.47 -16.79 -15.58
C MET A 250 -5.79 -17.44 -14.23
N ALA A 251 -6.95 -17.10 -13.63
CA ALA A 251 -7.33 -17.59 -12.32
C ALA A 251 -8.88 -17.67 -12.17
N PRO A 252 -9.57 -18.44 -13.04
CA PRO A 252 -11.03 -18.41 -13.12
C PRO A 252 -11.69 -18.99 -11.86
N THR A 253 -11.11 -20.01 -11.26
CA THR A 253 -11.70 -20.69 -10.10
C THR A 253 -11.55 -19.83 -8.84
N LEU A 254 -10.32 -19.38 -8.53
CA LEU A 254 -10.09 -18.56 -7.34
C LEU A 254 -10.84 -17.23 -7.41
N ALA A 255 -10.83 -16.55 -8.55
CA ALA A 255 -11.58 -15.31 -8.73
C ALA A 255 -13.10 -15.51 -8.55
N ARG A 256 -13.67 -16.61 -9.04
CA ARG A 256 -15.08 -16.94 -8.86
C ARG A 256 -15.46 -17.13 -7.38
N HIS A 257 -14.59 -17.78 -6.60
CA HIS A 257 -14.84 -18.05 -5.18
C HIS A 257 -14.62 -16.83 -4.27
N ALA A 258 -13.85 -15.83 -4.70
CA ALA A 258 -13.66 -14.60 -3.94
C ALA A 258 -14.99 -13.85 -3.74
N LYS A 259 -15.35 -13.58 -2.49
CA LYS A 259 -16.62 -12.97 -2.07
C LYS A 259 -16.35 -11.92 -1.00
N PRO A 260 -17.28 -10.96 -0.79
CA PRO A 260 -17.22 -10.10 0.37
C PRO A 260 -17.09 -10.91 1.66
N ASN A 261 -16.31 -10.43 2.59
CA ASN A 261 -16.11 -11.05 3.90
C ASN A 261 -16.68 -10.11 4.97
N ASP A 262 -17.71 -10.57 5.69
CA ASP A 262 -18.45 -9.76 6.67
C ASP A 262 -17.53 -9.27 7.81
N TYR A 263 -16.59 -10.09 8.24
CA TYR A 263 -15.60 -9.68 9.24
C TYR A 263 -14.74 -8.51 8.73
N GLN A 264 -14.18 -8.59 7.55
CA GLN A 264 -13.38 -7.51 6.97
C GLN A 264 -14.20 -6.25 6.70
N ALA A 265 -15.48 -6.40 6.36
CA ALA A 265 -16.39 -5.29 6.10
C ALA A 265 -16.78 -4.52 7.36
N SER A 266 -16.91 -5.19 8.52
CA SER A 266 -17.47 -4.61 9.74
C SER A 266 -16.45 -4.26 10.81
N VAL A 267 -15.33 -4.99 10.92
CA VAL A 267 -14.41 -4.95 12.07
C VAL A 267 -13.86 -3.55 12.35
N TYR A 268 -13.46 -2.78 11.35
CA TYR A 268 -12.92 -1.44 11.56
C TYR A 268 -14.00 -0.41 11.97
N GLN A 269 -15.25 -0.61 11.58
CA GLN A 269 -16.35 0.23 12.04
C GLN A 269 -16.68 -0.07 13.50
N GLU A 270 -16.68 -1.34 13.88
CA GLU A 270 -16.93 -1.77 15.25
C GLU A 270 -15.81 -1.30 16.18
N LEU A 271 -14.55 -1.48 15.80
CA LEU A 271 -13.39 -0.95 16.53
C LEU A 271 -13.40 0.57 16.63
N GLY A 272 -13.80 1.29 15.57
CA GLY A 272 -13.88 2.76 15.60
C GLY A 272 -14.95 3.27 16.57
N ARG A 273 -16.11 2.60 16.64
CA ARG A 273 -17.14 2.93 17.65
C ARG A 273 -16.67 2.63 19.06
N TYR A 274 -16.05 1.48 19.26
CA TYR A 274 -15.48 1.09 20.55
C TYR A 274 -14.38 2.06 20.99
N ALA A 275 -13.41 2.40 20.11
CA ALA A 275 -12.32 3.32 20.42
C ALA A 275 -12.83 4.71 20.81
N LYS A 276 -13.85 5.22 20.11
CA LYS A 276 -14.46 6.53 20.42
C LYS A 276 -15.03 6.58 21.84
N GLU A 277 -15.66 5.51 22.29
CA GLU A 277 -16.20 5.46 23.66
C GLU A 277 -15.10 5.16 24.69
N ALA A 278 -14.21 4.21 24.40
CA ALA A 278 -13.14 3.78 25.31
C ALA A 278 -12.10 4.87 25.55
N LEU A 279 -11.85 5.76 24.59
CA LEU A 279 -10.88 6.85 24.70
C LEU A 279 -11.53 8.19 25.13
N LYS A 280 -12.84 8.21 25.36
CA LYS A 280 -13.58 9.40 25.76
C LYS A 280 -13.10 9.91 27.14
N GLY A 281 -12.80 11.20 27.20
CA GLY A 281 -12.34 11.85 28.43
C GLY A 281 -10.88 11.56 28.80
N THR A 282 -10.14 10.80 27.99
CA THR A 282 -8.70 10.56 28.19
C THR A 282 -7.81 11.68 27.61
N GLY A 283 -8.42 12.68 26.95
CA GLY A 283 -7.69 13.70 26.17
C GLY A 283 -7.28 13.24 24.76
N LEU A 284 -7.49 11.96 24.43
CA LEU A 284 -7.16 11.42 23.10
C LEU A 284 -8.29 11.61 22.10
N ASP A 285 -9.48 11.92 22.56
CA ASP A 285 -10.67 12.25 21.78
C ASP A 285 -10.63 13.65 21.15
N GLN A 286 -9.72 14.53 21.62
CA GLN A 286 -9.57 15.89 21.13
C GLN A 286 -8.16 16.14 20.58
N PRO A 287 -8.00 16.46 19.27
CA PRO A 287 -6.67 16.70 18.68
C PRO A 287 -5.87 17.83 19.36
N SER A 288 -6.57 18.83 19.90
CA SER A 288 -5.95 19.97 20.58
C SER A 288 -5.20 19.63 21.84
N THR A 289 -5.45 18.43 22.44
CA THR A 289 -4.81 17.99 23.68
C THR A 289 -3.64 17.03 23.46
N TRP A 290 -3.34 16.65 22.22
CA TRP A 290 -2.27 15.68 21.95
C TRP A 290 -0.86 16.24 22.18
N GLY A 291 -0.71 17.56 22.31
CA GLY A 291 0.57 18.22 22.50
C GLY A 291 1.43 18.28 21.22
N GLU A 292 2.70 18.65 21.40
CA GLU A 292 3.69 18.61 20.33
C GLU A 292 4.01 17.16 19.96
N GLN A 293 4.07 16.89 18.64
CA GLN A 293 4.22 15.52 18.13
C GLN A 293 5.51 15.41 17.32
N ASP A 294 6.34 14.44 17.70
CA ASP A 294 7.53 14.08 16.95
C ASP A 294 7.15 13.50 15.57
N THR A 295 7.97 13.81 14.57
CA THR A 295 7.86 13.19 13.23
C THR A 295 8.17 11.70 13.28
N VAL A 296 9.14 11.29 14.10
CA VAL A 296 9.51 9.88 14.30
C VAL A 296 9.71 9.62 15.79
N GLU A 297 9.01 8.65 16.31
CA GLU A 297 9.13 8.18 17.68
C GLU A 297 9.48 6.69 17.69
N LEU A 298 10.53 6.32 18.43
CA LEU A 298 10.86 4.92 18.71
C LEU A 298 10.14 4.49 19.98
N ILE A 299 9.28 3.50 19.87
CA ILE A 299 8.48 2.96 20.97
C ILE A 299 9.23 1.80 21.63
N GLU A 300 9.34 1.83 22.94
CA GLU A 300 10.11 0.88 23.74
C GLU A 300 9.25 0.07 24.69
N GLY A 301 9.63 -1.19 24.86
CA GLY A 301 9.27 -2.09 25.95
C GLY A 301 7.79 -2.12 26.33
N HIS A 302 7.01 -3.04 25.79
CA HIS A 302 5.61 -3.20 26.12
C HIS A 302 5.22 -4.67 26.24
N ASP A 303 4.17 -4.88 27.06
CA ASP A 303 3.54 -6.18 27.19
C ASP A 303 2.84 -6.55 25.86
N PRO A 304 2.86 -7.82 25.42
CA PRO A 304 2.20 -8.25 24.19
C PRO A 304 0.69 -7.96 24.13
N ILE A 305 0.00 -8.02 25.28
CA ILE A 305 -1.44 -7.71 25.37
C ILE A 305 -1.64 -6.20 25.18
N ASP A 306 -0.85 -5.40 25.88
CA ASP A 306 -0.88 -3.94 25.76
C ASP A 306 -0.56 -3.51 24.33
N GLU A 307 0.38 -4.17 23.67
CA GLU A 307 0.73 -3.90 22.29
C GLU A 307 -0.42 -4.20 21.34
N VAL A 308 -1.02 -5.38 21.43
CA VAL A 308 -2.14 -5.76 20.56
C VAL A 308 -3.31 -4.79 20.75
N VAL A 309 -3.71 -4.53 22.00
CA VAL A 309 -4.83 -3.61 22.29
C VAL A 309 -4.53 -2.20 21.80
N THR A 310 -3.33 -1.68 22.07
CA THR A 310 -2.90 -0.35 21.60
C THR A 310 -2.95 -0.28 20.07
N THR A 311 -2.50 -1.31 19.37
CA THR A 311 -2.45 -1.34 17.91
C THR A 311 -3.85 -1.39 17.28
N LEU A 312 -4.77 -2.15 17.89
CA LEU A 312 -6.19 -2.18 17.49
C LEU A 312 -6.82 -0.78 17.58
N LEU A 313 -6.62 -0.10 18.70
CA LEU A 313 -7.14 1.25 18.94
C LEU A 313 -6.44 2.30 18.05
N TYR A 314 -5.14 2.17 17.85
CA TYR A 314 -4.36 3.05 16.97
C TYR A 314 -4.90 3.08 15.54
N ARG A 315 -5.28 1.91 15.00
CA ARG A 315 -5.82 1.79 13.64
C ARG A 315 -7.04 2.66 13.40
N VAL A 316 -7.87 2.85 14.42
CA VAL A 316 -9.19 3.50 14.32
C VAL A 316 -9.25 4.83 15.08
N SER A 317 -8.12 5.31 15.60
CA SER A 317 -7.98 6.62 16.25
C SER A 317 -7.08 7.56 15.44
N HIS A 318 -6.84 8.77 15.94
CA HIS A 318 -5.88 9.72 15.37
C HIS A 318 -4.82 10.15 16.41
N ALA A 319 -4.85 9.53 17.59
CA ALA A 319 -3.93 9.84 18.67
C ALA A 319 -2.54 9.20 18.45
N PRO A 320 -1.46 9.79 19.00
CA PRO A 320 -0.13 9.20 19.02
C PRO A 320 -0.13 7.84 19.73
N TYR A 321 0.66 6.88 19.21
CA TYR A 321 0.79 5.54 19.77
C TYR A 321 1.13 5.55 21.27
N ARG A 322 2.12 6.37 21.66
CA ARG A 322 2.55 6.50 23.06
C ARG A 322 1.41 6.91 23.98
N ASN A 323 0.53 7.81 23.55
CA ASN A 323 -0.58 8.29 24.36
C ASN A 323 -1.64 7.20 24.54
N ILE A 324 -1.94 6.44 23.47
CA ILE A 324 -2.85 5.29 23.54
C ILE A 324 -2.26 4.20 24.46
N LEU A 325 -0.97 3.88 24.30
CA LEU A 325 -0.27 2.89 25.11
C LEU A 325 -0.29 3.28 26.60
N ALA A 326 -0.09 4.56 26.93
CA ALA A 326 -0.16 5.03 28.31
C ALA A 326 -1.55 4.77 28.92
N VAL A 327 -2.62 5.04 28.18
CA VAL A 327 -3.99 4.77 28.64
C VAL A 327 -4.26 3.26 28.76
N VAL A 328 -3.82 2.46 27.78
CA VAL A 328 -4.03 1.00 27.78
C VAL A 328 -3.30 0.33 28.93
N ARG A 329 -2.13 0.81 29.33
CA ARG A 329 -1.39 0.29 30.50
C ARG A 329 -2.18 0.40 31.80
N ASP A 330 -2.98 1.44 31.96
CA ASP A 330 -3.82 1.66 33.11
C ASP A 330 -5.17 0.93 33.05
N TRP A 331 -5.47 0.24 31.95
CA TRP A 331 -6.69 -0.53 31.79
C TRP A 331 -6.68 -1.81 32.63
N THR A 332 -7.86 -2.19 33.09
CA THR A 332 -8.09 -3.50 33.68
C THR A 332 -8.00 -4.59 32.61
N ASP A 333 -7.70 -5.82 33.04
CA ASP A 333 -7.70 -7.00 32.14
C ASP A 333 -9.03 -7.14 31.38
N LYS A 334 -10.16 -6.80 32.03
CA LYS A 334 -11.48 -6.82 31.40
C LYS A 334 -11.57 -5.85 30.22
N GLN A 335 -11.09 -4.62 30.38
CA GLN A 335 -11.10 -3.63 29.29
C GLN A 335 -10.22 -4.06 28.12
N LYS A 336 -9.05 -4.64 28.40
CA LYS A 336 -8.13 -5.18 27.39
C LYS A 336 -8.78 -6.36 26.66
N GLN A 337 -9.42 -7.26 27.39
CA GLN A 337 -10.15 -8.38 26.83
C GLN A 337 -11.31 -7.91 25.92
N ASP A 338 -12.10 -6.93 26.36
CA ASP A 338 -13.20 -6.38 25.58
C ASP A 338 -12.73 -5.82 24.22
N ALA A 339 -11.60 -5.12 24.19
CA ALA A 339 -11.00 -4.63 22.93
C ALA A 339 -10.60 -5.78 21.98
N ILE A 340 -9.99 -6.83 22.52
CA ILE A 340 -9.62 -8.03 21.77
C ILE A 340 -10.86 -8.74 21.22
N GLU A 341 -11.89 -8.89 22.06
CA GLU A 341 -13.16 -9.52 21.65
C GLU A 341 -13.85 -8.75 20.53
N VAL A 342 -13.88 -7.41 20.60
CA VAL A 342 -14.42 -6.56 19.53
C VAL A 342 -13.68 -6.79 18.22
N GLY A 343 -12.34 -6.89 18.27
CA GLY A 343 -11.52 -7.16 17.09
C GLY A 343 -11.72 -8.55 16.49
N MET A 344 -12.32 -9.50 17.22
CA MET A 344 -12.56 -10.87 16.78
C MET A 344 -14.05 -11.24 16.61
N LYS A 345 -14.96 -10.41 17.09
CA LYS A 345 -16.40 -10.72 17.25
C LYS A 345 -17.07 -11.27 16.01
N SER A 346 -16.79 -10.70 14.85
CA SER A 346 -17.41 -11.09 13.58
C SER A 346 -16.58 -12.12 12.80
N ARG A 347 -15.48 -12.62 13.39
CA ARG A 347 -14.56 -13.53 12.72
C ARG A 347 -15.18 -14.92 12.56
N GLY A 348 -15.21 -15.40 11.32
CA GLY A 348 -15.59 -16.77 10.99
C GLY A 348 -14.41 -17.76 11.18
N PRO A 349 -14.70 -19.08 11.08
CA PRO A 349 -13.69 -20.13 11.34
C PRO A 349 -12.51 -20.14 10.37
N TYR A 350 -12.68 -19.57 9.18
CA TYR A 350 -11.64 -19.52 8.13
C TYR A 350 -11.06 -18.12 7.92
N ASP A 351 -11.54 -17.12 8.65
CA ASP A 351 -11.02 -15.75 8.54
C ASP A 351 -9.64 -15.62 9.18
N GLU A 352 -8.70 -15.00 8.49
CA GLU A 352 -7.43 -14.61 9.08
C GLU A 352 -7.64 -13.42 10.03
N LEU A 353 -6.83 -13.36 11.09
CA LEU A 353 -6.78 -12.17 11.94
C LEU A 353 -6.29 -10.97 11.13
N ILE A 354 -6.88 -9.81 11.40
CA ILE A 354 -6.40 -8.54 10.85
C ILE A 354 -4.94 -8.29 11.26
N LYS A 355 -4.23 -7.49 10.47
CA LYS A 355 -2.77 -7.27 10.65
C LYS A 355 -2.39 -6.66 11.99
N GLU A 356 -3.31 -5.98 12.63
CA GLU A 356 -3.14 -5.35 13.94
C GLU A 356 -2.87 -6.36 15.07
N PHE A 357 -3.28 -7.62 14.91
CA PHE A 357 -2.91 -8.72 15.82
C PHE A 357 -1.49 -9.26 15.60
N ARG A 358 -0.83 -8.90 14.50
CA ARG A 358 0.52 -9.34 14.20
C ARG A 358 1.52 -8.41 14.90
N SER A 359 1.83 -8.71 16.15
CA SER A 359 2.85 -8.04 16.95
C SER A 359 4.10 -8.92 17.10
N GLY A 360 5.20 -8.35 17.60
CA GLY A 360 6.43 -9.12 17.88
C GLY A 360 7.67 -8.70 17.11
N TYR A 361 7.67 -7.54 16.45
CA TYR A 361 8.88 -6.95 15.88
C TYR A 361 9.70 -6.21 16.94
N ALA A 362 11.06 -6.27 16.82
CA ALA A 362 11.97 -5.69 17.80
C ALA A 362 11.89 -4.15 17.88
N PHE A 363 11.61 -3.50 16.75
CA PHE A 363 11.52 -2.04 16.68
C PHE A 363 10.16 -1.59 16.18
N THR A 364 9.58 -0.62 16.88
CA THR A 364 8.32 0.03 16.52
C THR A 364 8.55 1.53 16.42
N PHE A 365 8.36 2.09 15.23
CA PHE A 365 8.41 3.53 15.00
C PHE A 365 6.99 4.05 14.76
N ASP A 366 6.61 5.09 15.49
CA ASP A 366 5.43 5.89 15.21
C ASP A 366 5.85 7.09 14.35
N ILE A 367 5.40 7.13 13.11
CA ILE A 367 5.84 8.09 12.11
C ILE A 367 4.66 8.97 11.68
N LEU A 368 4.87 10.28 11.78
CA LEU A 368 3.94 11.30 11.29
C LEU A 368 4.60 12.05 10.14
N MET A 369 4.14 11.83 8.92
CA MET A 369 4.71 12.41 7.72
C MET A 369 3.66 12.68 6.64
N ASP A 370 4.00 13.46 5.63
CA ASP A 370 3.13 13.72 4.49
C ASP A 370 2.75 12.45 3.71
N ILE A 371 1.57 12.43 3.12
CA ILE A 371 1.05 11.29 2.34
C ILE A 371 1.96 11.00 1.14
N GLY A 372 2.47 12.05 0.48
CA GLY A 372 3.33 11.90 -0.70
C GLY A 372 4.63 11.16 -0.39
N GLY A 373 5.30 11.49 0.71
CA GLY A 373 6.49 10.81 1.21
C GLY A 373 6.18 9.43 1.77
N TRP A 374 5.07 9.29 2.51
CA TRP A 374 4.64 8.02 3.06
C TRP A 374 4.40 6.96 1.97
N ARG A 375 3.83 7.30 0.82
CA ARG A 375 3.66 6.37 -0.31
C ARG A 375 4.98 5.72 -0.76
N ASP A 376 6.08 6.45 -0.71
CA ASP A 376 7.41 5.90 -1.02
C ASP A 376 7.92 4.99 0.11
N MET A 377 7.55 5.26 1.37
CA MET A 377 7.87 4.41 2.53
C MET A 377 6.97 3.17 2.59
N HIS A 378 5.74 3.26 2.12
CA HIS A 378 4.77 2.14 2.10
C HIS A 378 5.25 0.94 1.27
N ARG A 379 6.17 1.14 0.34
CA ARG A 379 6.78 0.08 -0.47
C ARG A 379 7.67 -0.90 0.30
N HIS A 380 8.01 -0.61 1.56
CA HIS A 380 8.80 -1.49 2.43
C HIS A 380 7.90 -2.57 3.05
N ARG A 381 7.71 -3.69 2.31
CA ARG A 381 6.76 -4.75 2.67
C ARG A 381 7.29 -5.75 3.70
N ARG A 382 8.60 -5.74 3.99
CA ARG A 382 9.18 -6.58 5.04
C ARG A 382 8.87 -6.06 6.44
N CYS A 383 8.52 -4.79 6.59
CA CYS A 383 8.00 -4.26 7.84
C CYS A 383 6.47 -4.32 7.90
N GLN A 384 5.94 -4.55 9.10
CA GLN A 384 4.51 -4.44 9.34
C GLN A 384 4.13 -2.96 9.43
N GLN A 385 3.29 -2.49 8.52
CA GLN A 385 2.81 -1.12 8.51
C GLN A 385 1.33 -1.07 8.90
N ILE A 386 1.00 -0.21 9.88
CA ILE A 386 -0.35 -0.01 10.36
C ILE A 386 -0.65 1.48 10.25
N GLN A 387 -1.34 1.84 9.19
CA GLN A 387 -1.68 3.21 8.86
C GLN A 387 -3.00 3.61 9.52
N GLN A 388 -3.06 4.82 10.10
CA GLN A 388 -4.32 5.47 10.47
C GLN A 388 -5.07 5.97 9.22
N ASN A 389 -6.36 6.29 9.38
CA ASN A 389 -7.15 6.84 8.28
C ASN A 389 -6.57 8.19 7.84
N PHE A 390 -6.66 8.47 6.54
CA PHE A 390 -6.32 9.80 6.03
C PHE A 390 -7.24 10.86 6.60
N THR A 391 -6.66 12.00 6.96
CA THR A 391 -7.36 13.11 7.62
C THR A 391 -6.63 14.42 7.41
N THR A 392 -7.31 15.53 7.63
CA THR A 392 -6.71 16.86 7.68
C THR A 392 -6.25 17.28 9.08
N LEU A 393 -6.51 16.44 10.11
CA LEU A 393 -6.29 16.78 11.53
C LEU A 393 -4.81 16.95 11.90
N HIS A 394 -3.91 16.24 11.23
CA HIS A 394 -2.47 16.30 11.51
C HIS A 394 -1.75 17.48 10.84
N GLY A 395 -2.51 18.36 10.16
CA GLY A 395 -1.92 19.43 9.37
C GLY A 395 -1.21 18.93 8.11
N TYR A 396 -0.42 19.80 7.51
CA TYR A 396 0.30 19.53 6.26
C TYR A 396 1.74 20.01 6.35
N ASP A 397 2.61 19.47 5.52
CA ASP A 397 3.98 19.92 5.39
C ASP A 397 4.13 20.95 4.28
N VAL A 398 5.06 21.89 4.46
CA VAL A 398 5.44 22.87 3.45
C VAL A 398 6.81 22.47 2.89
N PRO A 399 6.89 22.10 1.61
CA PRO A 399 8.16 21.73 1.01
C PRO A 399 9.22 22.82 1.13
N PRO A 400 10.44 22.53 1.64
CA PRO A 400 11.50 23.51 1.78
C PRO A 400 11.81 24.32 0.50
N PRO A 401 11.79 23.74 -0.71
CA PRO A 401 12.03 24.51 -1.93
C PRO A 401 10.97 25.59 -2.19
N LEU A 402 9.73 25.45 -1.72
CA LEU A 402 8.73 26.51 -1.83
C LEU A 402 9.08 27.70 -0.93
N ILE A 403 9.58 27.45 0.28
CA ILE A 403 10.04 28.50 1.21
C ILE A 403 11.26 29.23 0.60
N GLN A 404 12.23 28.48 0.08
CA GLN A 404 13.41 29.04 -0.54
C GLN A 404 13.12 29.87 -1.78
N ALA A 405 12.09 29.51 -2.52
CA ALA A 405 11.64 30.23 -3.72
C ALA A 405 10.69 31.40 -3.39
N GLY A 406 10.28 31.59 -2.12
CA GLY A 406 9.27 32.60 -1.74
C GLY A 406 7.86 32.30 -2.25
N LEU A 407 7.54 31.02 -2.51
CA LEU A 407 6.26 30.55 -3.05
C LEU A 407 5.40 29.85 -1.99
N ASP A 408 5.82 29.84 -0.73
CA ASP A 408 5.12 29.13 0.34
C ASP A 408 3.82 29.82 0.78
N ALA A 409 3.70 31.14 0.55
CA ALA A 409 2.50 31.88 0.92
C ALA A 409 1.26 31.42 0.12
N GLU A 410 1.39 31.30 -1.19
CA GLU A 410 0.34 30.80 -2.09
C GLU A 410 -0.01 29.34 -1.78
N TYR A 411 1.01 28.52 -1.52
CA TYR A 411 0.80 27.14 -1.13
C TYR A 411 0.04 27.02 0.19
N ARG A 412 0.45 27.75 1.24
CA ARG A 412 -0.22 27.78 2.55
C ARG A 412 -1.66 28.27 2.43
N GLN A 413 -1.89 29.33 1.66
CA GLN A 413 -3.23 29.85 1.42
C GLN A 413 -4.13 28.79 0.80
N ALA A 414 -3.66 28.09 -0.24
CA ALA A 414 -4.39 27.03 -0.90
C ALA A 414 -4.68 25.85 0.05
N MET A 415 -3.67 25.38 0.79
CA MET A 415 -3.83 24.24 1.70
C MET A 415 -4.78 24.56 2.87
N ASN A 416 -4.77 25.80 3.38
CA ASN A 416 -5.70 26.22 4.43
C ASN A 416 -7.14 26.32 3.91
N ALA A 417 -7.33 26.89 2.71
CA ALA A 417 -8.65 26.97 2.07
C ALA A 417 -9.20 25.55 1.81
N VAL A 418 -8.41 24.69 1.17
CA VAL A 418 -8.78 23.31 0.89
C VAL A 418 -9.09 22.51 2.17
N ARG A 419 -8.35 22.74 3.26
CA ARG A 419 -8.66 22.12 4.56
C ARG A 419 -10.06 22.51 5.02
N ALA A 420 -10.40 23.80 4.97
CA ALA A 420 -11.72 24.28 5.41
C ALA A 420 -12.85 23.70 4.52
N ASP A 421 -12.63 23.66 3.21
CA ASP A 421 -13.59 23.10 2.25
C ASP A 421 -13.79 21.59 2.43
N ILE A 422 -12.70 20.84 2.69
CA ILE A 422 -12.78 19.40 3.01
C ILE A 422 -13.58 19.15 4.29
N GLU A 423 -13.33 19.92 5.35
CA GLU A 423 -14.09 19.80 6.60
C GLU A 423 -15.58 20.16 6.43
N GLN A 424 -15.90 21.10 5.54
CA GLN A 424 -17.28 21.39 5.19
C GLN A 424 -17.89 20.25 4.34
N LEU A 425 -17.18 19.78 3.31
CA LEU A 425 -17.60 18.68 2.44
C LEU A 425 -17.86 17.39 3.25
N LYS A 426 -17.06 17.14 4.28
CA LYS A 426 -17.20 15.96 5.16
C LYS A 426 -18.57 15.88 5.84
N LYS A 427 -19.25 17.00 6.06
CA LYS A 427 -20.59 17.01 6.67
C LYS A 427 -21.68 16.47 5.74
N THR A 428 -21.47 16.55 4.43
CA THR A 428 -22.39 16.13 3.38
C THR A 428 -21.93 14.88 2.65
N SER A 429 -20.62 14.70 2.50
CA SER A 429 -20.02 13.56 1.85
C SER A 429 -18.70 13.16 2.51
N ALA A 430 -18.74 12.14 3.36
CA ALA A 430 -17.52 11.55 3.95
C ALA A 430 -16.61 10.94 2.87
N GLU A 431 -17.19 10.31 1.85
CA GLU A 431 -16.45 9.73 0.73
C GLU A 431 -15.73 10.82 -0.08
N GLY A 432 -16.44 11.83 -0.56
CA GLY A 432 -15.85 12.94 -1.33
C GLY A 432 -14.77 13.67 -0.55
N SER A 433 -14.97 13.91 0.76
CA SER A 433 -13.97 14.55 1.61
C SER A 433 -12.66 13.77 1.69
N LEU A 434 -12.71 12.43 1.70
CA LEU A 434 -11.54 11.57 1.71
C LEU A 434 -10.74 11.67 0.40
N TYR A 435 -11.41 11.59 -0.75
CA TYR A 435 -10.78 11.70 -2.07
C TYR A 435 -10.17 13.08 -2.32
N ALA A 436 -10.70 14.13 -1.70
CA ALA A 436 -10.21 15.49 -1.87
C ALA A 436 -8.91 15.81 -1.11
N ILE A 437 -8.45 14.96 -0.17
CA ILE A 437 -7.25 15.20 0.65
C ILE A 437 -5.99 15.22 -0.22
N PRO A 438 -5.22 16.33 -0.25
CA PRO A 438 -3.96 16.42 -0.98
C PRO A 438 -2.81 15.68 -0.28
N PHE A 439 -1.81 15.27 -1.06
CA PHE A 439 -0.61 14.55 -0.58
C PHE A 439 0.24 15.31 0.44
N GLY A 440 0.12 16.63 0.49
CA GLY A 440 0.83 17.44 1.48
C GLY A 440 0.32 17.28 2.91
N PHE A 441 -0.92 16.79 3.11
CA PHE A 441 -1.42 16.47 4.45
C PHE A 441 -0.68 15.28 5.05
N LYS A 442 -0.59 15.28 6.39
CA LYS A 442 0.14 14.25 7.13
C LYS A 442 -0.73 13.04 7.43
N VAL A 443 -0.09 11.89 7.43
CA VAL A 443 -0.63 10.61 7.86
C VAL A 443 0.24 10.03 8.96
N ARG A 444 -0.38 9.37 9.93
CA ARG A 444 0.31 8.66 11.00
C ARG A 444 0.33 7.17 10.68
N CYS A 445 1.49 6.55 10.84
CA CYS A 445 1.69 5.14 10.54
C CYS A 445 2.69 4.50 11.50
N LEU A 446 2.34 3.35 12.07
CA LEU A 446 3.29 2.49 12.76
C LEU A 446 4.10 1.67 11.75
N PHE A 447 5.41 1.65 11.94
CA PHE A 447 6.33 0.78 11.24
C PHE A 447 6.97 -0.16 12.26
N LYS A 448 6.65 -1.47 12.17
CA LYS A 448 7.19 -2.51 13.04
C LYS A 448 8.11 -3.40 12.23
N MET A 449 9.36 -3.57 12.68
CA MET A 449 10.39 -4.25 11.90
C MET A 449 11.53 -4.83 12.74
N ASP A 450 12.32 -5.69 12.13
CA ASP A 450 13.60 -6.14 12.66
C ASP A 450 14.73 -5.12 12.37
N TYR A 451 15.91 -5.37 12.89
CA TYR A 451 17.06 -4.47 12.69
C TYR A 451 17.51 -4.41 11.21
N ALA A 452 17.45 -5.52 10.51
CA ALA A 452 17.90 -5.57 9.11
C ALA A 452 17.01 -4.69 8.22
N GLU A 453 15.70 -4.67 8.44
CA GLU A 453 14.79 -3.80 7.71
C GLU A 453 14.94 -2.34 8.15
N ALA A 454 15.16 -2.06 9.44
CA ALA A 454 15.42 -0.71 9.93
C ALA A 454 16.70 -0.11 9.32
N GLU A 455 17.79 -0.90 9.25
CA GLU A 455 19.04 -0.53 8.57
C GLU A 455 18.79 -0.28 7.08
N TYR A 456 18.12 -1.20 6.41
CA TYR A 456 17.84 -1.10 4.98
C TYR A 456 17.01 0.16 4.64
N ILE A 457 15.94 0.43 5.38
CA ILE A 457 15.13 1.63 5.20
C ILE A 457 15.97 2.88 5.46
N ALA A 458 16.65 2.95 6.60
CA ALA A 458 17.42 4.13 6.96
C ALA A 458 18.52 4.43 5.93
N LYS A 459 19.24 3.42 5.45
CA LYS A 459 20.27 3.55 4.42
C LYS A 459 19.69 3.97 3.06
N LEU A 460 18.70 3.22 2.58
CA LEU A 460 18.13 3.43 1.24
C LEU A 460 17.41 4.77 1.15
N ARG A 461 16.56 5.08 2.12
CA ARG A 461 15.66 6.24 2.05
C ARG A 461 16.31 7.56 2.46
N SER A 462 17.43 7.55 3.19
CA SER A 462 18.18 8.78 3.48
C SER A 462 19.04 9.27 2.31
N GLY A 463 19.24 8.44 1.27
CA GLY A 463 20.12 8.76 0.14
C GLY A 463 19.73 10.04 -0.61
N VAL A 464 20.72 10.77 -1.16
CA VAL A 464 20.54 12.09 -1.81
C VAL A 464 19.59 12.11 -3.01
N LYS A 465 19.36 10.95 -3.66
CA LYS A 465 18.38 10.79 -4.72
C LYS A 465 16.92 10.84 -4.23
N GLY A 466 16.75 10.79 -2.92
CA GLY A 466 15.45 10.74 -2.26
C GLY A 466 14.72 12.08 -2.23
N HIS A 467 13.43 12.00 -1.92
CA HIS A 467 12.61 13.14 -1.60
C HIS A 467 12.90 13.60 -0.16
N TRP A 468 12.96 14.90 0.09
CA TRP A 468 13.34 15.49 1.37
C TRP A 468 12.60 14.90 2.57
N SER A 469 11.30 14.71 2.46
CA SER A 469 10.44 14.27 3.56
C SER A 469 10.83 12.87 4.06
N TYR A 470 10.83 11.85 3.20
CA TYR A 470 11.20 10.52 3.65
C TYR A 470 12.71 10.38 3.93
N ARG A 471 13.58 11.23 3.36
CA ARG A 471 14.99 11.31 3.75
C ARG A 471 15.12 11.72 5.20
N THR A 472 14.37 12.75 5.60
CA THR A 472 14.32 13.23 6.99
C THR A 472 13.81 12.12 7.92
N VAL A 473 12.72 11.44 7.56
CA VAL A 473 12.18 10.32 8.34
C VAL A 473 13.22 9.21 8.51
N ALA A 474 13.84 8.76 7.43
CA ALA A 474 14.84 7.69 7.46
C ALA A 474 16.07 8.07 8.32
N TRP A 475 16.51 9.30 8.23
CA TRP A 475 17.58 9.84 9.09
C TRP A 475 17.18 9.87 10.56
N LEU A 476 15.97 10.34 10.89
CA LEU A 476 15.46 10.37 12.25
C LEU A 476 15.32 8.95 12.83
N MET A 477 14.87 7.97 12.04
CA MET A 477 14.85 6.56 12.46
C MET A 477 16.24 6.10 12.92
N LYS A 478 17.29 6.37 12.11
CA LYS A 478 18.68 6.08 12.49
C LYS A 478 19.08 6.81 13.77
N GLN A 479 18.75 8.10 13.91
CA GLN A 479 19.13 8.88 15.10
C GLN A 479 18.44 8.34 16.37
N LYS A 480 17.17 8.00 16.32
CA LYS A 480 16.45 7.40 17.46
C LYS A 480 17.03 6.03 17.83
N LEU A 481 17.40 5.20 16.84
CA LEU A 481 18.09 3.92 17.10
C LEU A 481 19.48 4.13 17.73
N ALA A 482 20.28 5.08 17.20
CA ALA A 482 21.62 5.36 17.74
C ALA A 482 21.56 5.91 19.16
N ALA A 483 20.59 6.76 19.46
CA ALA A 483 20.41 7.31 20.80
C ALA A 483 20.03 6.21 21.83
N ARG A 484 19.22 5.22 21.42
CA ARG A 484 18.74 4.18 22.34
C ARG A 484 19.59 2.91 22.33
N TYR A 485 20.06 2.52 21.15
CA TYR A 485 20.85 1.32 20.90
C TYR A 485 22.11 1.65 20.10
N PRO A 486 23.13 2.34 20.70
CA PRO A 486 24.32 2.81 19.98
C PRO A 486 25.04 1.69 19.21
N MET A 487 25.13 0.49 19.84
CA MET A 487 25.78 -0.68 19.22
C MET A 487 25.16 -1.09 17.87
N LEU A 488 23.91 -0.73 17.62
CA LEU A 488 23.17 -1.00 16.37
C LEU A 488 23.07 0.26 15.52
N GLY A 489 22.58 1.36 16.09
CA GLY A 489 22.28 2.58 15.35
C GLY A 489 23.50 3.26 14.75
N ASP A 490 24.68 3.22 15.43
CA ASP A 490 25.92 3.79 14.90
C ASP A 490 26.49 3.02 13.70
N ARG A 491 26.04 1.80 13.48
CA ARG A 491 26.45 0.97 12.32
C ARG A 491 25.61 1.24 11.07
N ILE A 492 24.50 1.95 11.20
CA ILE A 492 23.62 2.28 10.08
C ILE A 492 24.24 3.40 9.24
N GLN A 493 24.52 3.11 7.99
CA GLN A 493 25.00 4.07 7.01
C GLN A 493 23.83 4.89 6.46
N ALA A 494 23.52 6.00 7.10
CA ALA A 494 22.48 6.92 6.64
C ALA A 494 23.08 8.28 6.29
N THR A 495 22.53 8.93 5.27
CA THR A 495 22.96 10.27 4.80
C THR A 495 22.11 11.34 5.47
N SER A 496 22.74 12.36 6.09
CA SER A 496 22.02 13.49 6.66
C SER A 496 21.17 14.21 5.59
N PRO A 497 19.95 14.62 5.93
CA PRO A 497 19.12 15.42 5.01
C PRO A 497 19.76 16.77 4.66
N ASP A 498 20.69 17.28 5.46
CA ASP A 498 21.45 18.52 5.18
C ASP A 498 22.41 18.37 3.99
N ILE A 499 22.77 17.14 3.65
CA ILE A 499 23.57 16.86 2.46
C ILE A 499 22.63 16.78 1.27
N GLU A 500 22.58 17.85 0.49
CA GLU A 500 21.79 17.92 -0.73
C GLU A 500 22.67 17.73 -1.98
N ASP A 501 22.15 16.99 -2.93
CA ASP A 501 22.66 16.93 -4.30
C ASP A 501 21.46 16.96 -5.25
N THR A 502 21.11 18.15 -5.66
CA THR A 502 19.92 18.39 -6.48
C THR A 502 20.01 17.76 -7.86
N LEU A 503 21.23 17.59 -8.38
CA LEU A 503 21.47 17.09 -9.72
C LEU A 503 21.72 15.58 -9.78
N THR A 504 21.95 14.92 -8.65
CA THR A 504 22.05 13.45 -8.57
C THR A 504 20.68 12.81 -8.48
N ARG A 505 20.35 11.94 -9.47
CA ARG A 505 19.14 11.12 -9.52
C ARG A 505 19.35 9.72 -10.07
#